data_8d5251128388e5dfed710c28f4c03e31
#
_entry.id   8d5251128388e5dfed710c28f4c03e31
#
_cell.length_a   1.000
_cell.length_b   1.000
_cell.length_c   1.000
_cell.angle_alpha   90.00
_cell.angle_beta   90.00
_cell.angle_gamma   90.00
#
_symmetry.space_group_name_H-M   'P 1'
#
loop_
_entity.id
_entity.type
_entity.pdbx_description
1 polymer ?
#
loop_
_entity_poly.entity_id
_entity_poly.type
_entity_poly.pdbx_seq_one_letter_code
_entity_poly.pdbx_strand_id
1 'polypeptide(L)'
;DWGARVRVAVSRLWLLLMRKDGWADLDALLAEVVALREAQRIAEMDYLEAAESPRVEAWRLIASYHLSKAAEILATYSAQGSVAGSFNVREQLQAQFDRSRTACERAELAQLHATVRLLSATAERMVANSIWTVTRGTSSRISRFVEGLVNRGQDRPVFEMLPPQRITLRDQGLLPTGARAVVLSLPTSSGKTLIAQFRILQALNQFDADRGWIAYVAPTRALVNQICARLRRDFAPL
;
A
#
# COMPACT_ATOMS: atom_id res chain seq x y z
N ASP A 1 -27.49 -5.75 15.89
CA ASP A 1 -27.84 -5.62 14.48
C ASP A 1 -26.62 -5.94 13.62
N TRP A 2 -26.74 -6.97 12.79
CA TRP A 2 -25.68 -7.45 11.90
C TRP A 2 -25.27 -6.39 10.86
N GLY A 3 -26.25 -5.73 10.25
CA GLY A 3 -25.97 -4.67 9.27
C GLY A 3 -25.15 -3.51 9.84
N ALA A 4 -25.42 -3.09 11.08
CA ALA A 4 -24.63 -2.07 11.75
C ALA A 4 -23.19 -2.56 12.02
N ARG A 5 -23.03 -3.80 12.47
CA ARG A 5 -21.72 -4.43 12.70
C ARG A 5 -20.87 -4.45 11.44
N VAL A 6 -21.44 -4.86 10.30
CA VAL A 6 -20.77 -4.88 9.00
C VAL A 6 -20.31 -3.48 8.60
N ARG A 7 -21.17 -2.46 8.73
CA ARG A 7 -20.79 -1.06 8.41
C ARG A 7 -19.62 -0.57 9.25
N VAL A 8 -19.66 -0.83 10.55
CA VAL A 8 -18.57 -0.44 11.46
C VAL A 8 -17.28 -1.18 11.12
N ALA A 9 -17.34 -2.49 10.89
CA ALA A 9 -16.19 -3.29 10.52
C ALA A 9 -15.56 -2.79 9.21
N VAL A 10 -16.34 -2.61 8.15
CA VAL A 10 -15.82 -2.10 6.87
C VAL A 10 -15.19 -0.72 7.02
N SER A 11 -15.81 0.18 7.78
CA SER A 11 -15.22 1.50 8.06
C SER A 11 -13.89 1.38 8.79
N ARG A 12 -13.79 0.50 9.78
CA ARG A 12 -12.56 0.23 10.52
C ARG A 12 -11.45 -0.34 9.63
N LEU A 13 -11.77 -1.29 8.74
CA LEU A 13 -10.81 -1.84 7.76
C LEU A 13 -10.16 -0.72 6.94
N TRP A 14 -10.97 0.18 6.39
CA TRP A 14 -10.48 1.28 5.58
C TRP A 14 -9.70 2.34 6.38
N LEU A 15 -10.10 2.62 7.62
CA LEU A 15 -9.34 3.52 8.51
C LEU A 15 -7.97 2.95 8.86
N LEU A 16 -7.88 1.66 9.20
CA LEU A 16 -6.61 0.97 9.45
C LEU A 16 -5.72 1.00 8.22
N LEU A 17 -6.29 0.73 7.04
CA LEU A 17 -5.57 0.76 5.78
C LEU A 17 -5.07 2.17 5.40
N MET A 18 -5.87 3.22 5.66
CA MET A 18 -5.44 4.60 5.43
C MET A 18 -4.35 5.04 6.40
N ARG A 19 -4.41 4.61 7.65
CA ARG A 19 -3.40 4.91 8.66
C ARG A 19 -2.06 4.22 8.36
N LYS A 20 -2.05 2.91 8.24
CA LYS A 20 -0.86 2.06 7.95
C LYS A 20 0.44 2.50 8.64
N ASP A 21 0.38 2.85 9.92
CA ASP A 21 1.58 3.26 10.65
C ASP A 21 2.60 2.13 10.83
N GLY A 22 2.14 0.89 10.75
CA GLY A 22 2.98 -0.28 10.89
C GLY A 22 2.25 -1.59 10.61
N TRP A 23 2.94 -2.69 10.87
CA TRP A 23 2.39 -4.04 10.71
C TRP A 23 1.18 -4.31 11.59
N ALA A 24 1.11 -3.70 12.79
CA ALA A 24 -0.01 -3.86 13.69
C ALA A 24 -1.35 -3.44 13.06
N ASP A 25 -1.35 -2.42 12.21
CA ASP A 25 -2.56 -1.98 11.51
C ASP A 25 -3.00 -2.99 10.44
N LEU A 26 -2.05 -3.54 9.69
CA LEU A 26 -2.35 -4.55 8.67
C LEU A 26 -2.81 -5.87 9.31
N ASP A 27 -2.17 -6.29 10.39
CA ASP A 27 -2.56 -7.49 11.13
C ASP A 27 -3.96 -7.34 11.76
N ALA A 28 -4.25 -6.19 12.35
CA ALA A 28 -5.58 -5.88 12.89
C ALA A 28 -6.66 -5.86 11.79
N LEU A 29 -6.33 -5.33 10.61
CA LEU A 29 -7.23 -5.35 9.45
C LEU A 29 -7.52 -6.78 9.01
N LEU A 30 -6.50 -7.61 8.82
CA LEU A 30 -6.69 -9.00 8.38
C LEU A 30 -7.45 -9.83 9.42
N ALA A 31 -7.19 -9.62 10.72
CA ALA A 31 -7.94 -10.26 11.80
C ALA A 31 -9.42 -9.86 11.80
N GLU A 32 -9.72 -8.57 11.56
CA GLU A 32 -11.11 -8.07 11.46
C GLU A 32 -11.84 -8.70 10.25
N VAL A 33 -11.16 -8.87 9.10
CA VAL A 33 -11.74 -9.54 7.93
C VAL A 33 -12.10 -11.00 8.25
N VAL A 34 -11.24 -11.73 8.94
CA VAL A 34 -11.49 -13.12 9.36
C VAL A 34 -12.68 -13.17 10.32
N ALA A 35 -12.68 -12.32 11.36
CA ALA A 35 -13.76 -12.26 12.34
C ALA A 35 -15.11 -11.88 11.70
N LEU A 36 -15.11 -11.00 10.72
CA LEU A 36 -16.32 -10.62 9.97
C LEU A 36 -16.89 -11.82 9.19
N ARG A 37 -16.04 -12.60 8.52
CA ARG A 37 -16.45 -13.79 7.76
C ARG A 37 -17.00 -14.90 8.66
N GLU A 38 -16.38 -15.14 9.80
CA GLU A 38 -16.86 -16.13 10.76
C GLU A 38 -18.22 -15.74 11.33
N ALA A 39 -18.38 -14.47 11.69
CA ALA A 39 -19.64 -13.96 12.21
C ALA A 39 -20.76 -13.94 11.15
N GLN A 40 -20.42 -13.71 9.90
CA GLN A 40 -21.36 -13.73 8.77
C GLN A 40 -22.09 -15.07 8.66
N ARG A 41 -21.39 -16.19 8.81
CA ARG A 41 -21.98 -17.54 8.72
C ARG A 41 -23.11 -17.78 9.72
N ILE A 42 -23.10 -17.07 10.84
CA ILE A 42 -24.07 -17.27 11.93
C ILE A 42 -25.20 -16.25 11.87
N ALA A 43 -24.88 -14.99 11.59
CA ALA A 43 -25.77 -13.86 11.83
C ALA A 43 -26.52 -13.35 10.58
N GLU A 44 -26.04 -13.67 9.35
CA GLU A 44 -26.57 -13.06 8.12
C GLU A 44 -27.96 -13.53 7.78
N MET A 45 -28.25 -14.83 7.92
CA MET A 45 -29.58 -15.39 7.58
C MET A 45 -30.67 -14.82 8.48
N ASP A 46 -30.47 -14.90 9.79
CA ASP A 46 -31.44 -14.39 10.78
C ASP A 46 -31.67 -12.88 10.61
N TYR A 47 -30.60 -12.14 10.27
CA TYR A 47 -30.70 -10.71 9.98
C TYR A 47 -31.55 -10.42 8.75
N LEU A 48 -31.35 -11.16 7.66
CA LEU A 48 -32.10 -10.96 6.43
C LEU A 48 -33.56 -11.37 6.58
N GLU A 49 -33.88 -12.44 7.33
CA GLU A 49 -35.23 -12.88 7.63
C GLU A 49 -35.99 -11.85 8.47
N ALA A 50 -35.32 -11.17 9.38
CA ALA A 50 -35.92 -10.16 10.25
C ALA A 50 -35.98 -8.74 9.63
N ALA A 51 -35.38 -8.54 8.45
CA ALA A 51 -35.32 -7.23 7.81
C ALA A 51 -36.62 -6.80 7.18
N GLU A 52 -37.00 -5.52 7.29
CA GLU A 52 -38.19 -4.95 6.59
C GLU A 52 -38.06 -5.03 5.07
N SER A 53 -36.83 -4.93 4.55
CA SER A 53 -36.55 -4.99 3.12
C SER A 53 -35.35 -5.94 2.87
N PRO A 54 -35.55 -7.27 2.96
CA PRO A 54 -34.48 -8.25 2.87
C PRO A 54 -33.62 -8.12 1.61
N ARG A 55 -34.26 -7.83 0.48
CA ARG A 55 -33.57 -7.66 -0.81
C ARG A 55 -32.61 -6.46 -0.79
N VAL A 56 -32.99 -5.33 -0.22
CA VAL A 56 -32.15 -4.13 -0.12
C VAL A 56 -30.99 -4.39 0.83
N GLU A 57 -31.25 -5.01 1.99
CA GLU A 57 -30.22 -5.37 2.95
C GLU A 57 -29.23 -6.39 2.36
N ALA A 58 -29.70 -7.39 1.61
CA ALA A 58 -28.83 -8.34 0.92
C ALA A 58 -27.88 -7.63 -0.04
N TRP A 59 -28.35 -6.70 -0.86
CA TRP A 59 -27.48 -5.92 -1.76
C TRP A 59 -26.50 -5.02 -0.97
N ARG A 60 -26.93 -4.45 0.15
CA ARG A 60 -26.05 -3.68 1.03
C ARG A 60 -24.93 -4.53 1.60
N LEU A 61 -25.22 -5.75 2.04
CA LEU A 61 -24.23 -6.70 2.53
C LEU A 61 -23.27 -7.13 1.41
N ILE A 62 -23.76 -7.40 0.20
CA ILE A 62 -22.92 -7.72 -0.96
C ILE A 62 -21.97 -6.56 -1.29
N ALA A 63 -22.45 -5.31 -1.31
CA ALA A 63 -21.61 -4.15 -1.53
C ALA A 63 -20.50 -4.04 -0.46
N SER A 64 -20.87 -4.22 0.81
CA SER A 64 -19.95 -4.18 1.95
C SER A 64 -18.92 -5.30 1.93
N TYR A 65 -19.32 -6.51 1.52
CA TYR A 65 -18.43 -7.65 1.33
C TYR A 65 -17.33 -7.32 0.29
N HIS A 66 -17.69 -6.76 -0.85
CA HIS A 66 -16.72 -6.38 -1.87
C HIS A 66 -15.79 -5.24 -1.42
N LEU A 67 -16.28 -4.31 -0.60
CA LEU A 67 -15.41 -3.30 0.03
C LEU A 67 -14.42 -3.91 1.03
N SER A 68 -14.85 -4.88 1.84
CA SER A 68 -13.94 -5.58 2.76
C SER A 68 -12.90 -6.40 1.99
N LYS A 69 -13.30 -7.03 0.89
CA LYS A 69 -12.38 -7.78 0.01
C LYS A 69 -11.36 -6.87 -0.68
N ALA A 70 -11.77 -5.67 -1.11
CA ALA A 70 -10.84 -4.68 -1.64
C ALA A 70 -9.81 -4.22 -0.60
N ALA A 71 -10.24 -4.00 0.65
CA ALA A 71 -9.33 -3.65 1.75
C ALA A 71 -8.32 -4.77 2.06
N GLU A 72 -8.75 -6.04 2.07
CA GLU A 72 -7.89 -7.21 2.23
C GLU A 72 -6.84 -7.31 1.11
N ILE A 73 -7.25 -7.12 -0.15
CA ILE A 73 -6.36 -7.12 -1.31
C ILE A 73 -5.28 -6.03 -1.17
N LEU A 74 -5.67 -4.81 -0.78
CA LEU A 74 -4.73 -3.71 -0.58
C LEU A 74 -3.78 -3.94 0.59
N ALA A 75 -4.26 -4.50 1.71
CA ALA A 75 -3.42 -4.85 2.85
C ALA A 75 -2.37 -5.89 2.46
N THR A 76 -2.80 -6.96 1.77
CA THR A 76 -1.90 -8.00 1.25
C THR A 76 -0.88 -7.43 0.27
N TYR A 77 -1.32 -6.59 -0.66
CA TYR A 77 -0.41 -5.93 -1.60
C TYR A 77 0.59 -5.00 -0.91
N SER A 78 0.16 -4.22 0.08
CA SER A 78 1.05 -3.36 0.86
C SER A 78 2.13 -4.17 1.58
N ALA A 79 1.75 -5.33 2.11
CA ALA A 79 2.63 -6.22 2.83
C ALA A 79 3.63 -6.97 1.95
N GLN A 80 3.20 -7.44 0.77
CA GLN A 80 3.92 -8.46 -0.02
C GLN A 80 4.28 -8.00 -1.44
N GLY A 81 3.74 -6.89 -1.94
CA GLY A 81 3.94 -6.42 -3.31
C GLY A 81 3.26 -7.27 -4.38
N SER A 82 2.55 -8.30 -3.99
CA SER A 82 1.81 -9.22 -4.86
C SER A 82 0.51 -9.67 -4.20
N VAL A 83 -0.40 -10.16 -5.02
CA VAL A 83 -1.68 -10.72 -4.57
C VAL A 83 -1.90 -12.04 -5.27
N ALA A 84 -2.39 -13.05 -4.56
CA ALA A 84 -2.65 -14.37 -5.13
C ALA A 84 -3.64 -14.30 -6.30
N GLY A 85 -3.38 -15.08 -7.35
CA GLY A 85 -4.28 -15.25 -8.49
C GLY A 85 -4.18 -14.22 -9.61
N SER A 86 -3.38 -13.15 -9.49
CA SER A 86 -3.14 -12.19 -10.58
C SER A 86 -1.90 -11.36 -10.36
N PHE A 87 -1.17 -11.07 -11.44
CA PHE A 87 -0.04 -10.13 -11.43
C PHE A 87 -0.48 -8.66 -11.35
N ASN A 88 -1.78 -8.37 -11.56
CA ASN A 88 -2.31 -7.01 -11.64
C ASN A 88 -3.29 -6.72 -10.50
N VAL A 89 -2.76 -6.17 -9.41
CA VAL A 89 -3.57 -5.75 -8.25
C VAL A 89 -4.69 -4.76 -8.63
N ARG A 90 -4.46 -3.90 -9.64
CA ARG A 90 -5.45 -2.90 -10.07
C ARG A 90 -6.69 -3.57 -10.67
N GLU A 91 -6.51 -4.59 -11.50
CA GLU A 91 -7.63 -5.34 -12.09
C GLU A 91 -8.46 -6.04 -11.01
N GLN A 92 -7.78 -6.65 -10.03
CA GLN A 92 -8.49 -7.28 -8.91
C GLN A 92 -9.31 -6.27 -8.10
N LEU A 93 -8.72 -5.11 -7.77
CA LEU A 93 -9.40 -4.05 -7.04
C LEU A 93 -10.57 -3.50 -7.84
N GLN A 94 -10.36 -3.21 -9.13
CA GLN A 94 -11.41 -2.73 -10.02
C GLN A 94 -12.61 -3.69 -10.03
N ALA A 95 -12.35 -4.99 -10.17
CA ALA A 95 -13.41 -6.01 -10.14
C ALA A 95 -14.21 -6.00 -8.82
N GLN A 96 -13.56 -5.77 -7.67
CA GLN A 96 -14.27 -5.66 -6.39
C GLN A 96 -15.11 -4.38 -6.32
N PHE A 97 -14.55 -3.24 -6.72
CA PHE A 97 -15.29 -1.98 -6.72
C PHE A 97 -16.46 -1.97 -7.72
N ASP A 98 -16.31 -2.59 -8.89
CA ASP A 98 -17.39 -2.70 -9.88
C ASP A 98 -18.56 -3.53 -9.32
N ARG A 99 -18.27 -4.66 -8.69
CA ARG A 99 -19.29 -5.49 -8.03
C ARG A 99 -19.99 -4.74 -6.90
N SER A 100 -19.24 -3.99 -6.10
CA SER A 100 -19.80 -3.16 -5.02
C SER A 100 -20.69 -2.06 -5.57
N ARG A 101 -20.30 -1.38 -6.67
CA ARG A 101 -21.13 -0.36 -7.35
C ARG A 101 -22.41 -0.95 -7.90
N THR A 102 -22.32 -2.06 -8.61
CA THR A 102 -23.49 -2.75 -9.16
C THR A 102 -24.49 -3.13 -8.07
N ALA A 103 -24.00 -3.61 -6.92
CA ALA A 103 -24.86 -3.91 -5.78
C ALA A 103 -25.55 -2.67 -5.22
N CYS A 104 -24.84 -1.54 -5.12
CA CYS A 104 -25.41 -0.25 -4.71
C CYS A 104 -26.48 0.25 -5.68
N GLU A 105 -26.25 0.13 -6.98
CA GLU A 105 -27.20 0.55 -8.03
C GLU A 105 -28.48 -0.26 -7.98
N ARG A 106 -28.38 -1.59 -7.80
CA ARG A 106 -29.56 -2.49 -7.73
C ARG A 106 -30.48 -2.23 -6.54
N ALA A 107 -29.97 -1.60 -5.48
CA ALA A 107 -30.73 -1.30 -4.27
C ALA A 107 -30.85 0.20 -4.00
N GLU A 108 -30.48 1.03 -4.99
CA GLU A 108 -30.56 2.51 -4.91
C GLU A 108 -29.86 3.11 -3.69
N LEU A 109 -28.71 2.53 -3.29
CA LEU A 109 -27.93 2.91 -2.11
C LEU A 109 -27.00 4.08 -2.44
N ALA A 110 -27.53 5.29 -2.69
CA ALA A 110 -26.78 6.45 -3.16
C ALA A 110 -25.58 6.83 -2.25
N GLN A 111 -25.76 6.84 -0.92
CA GLN A 111 -24.68 7.18 0.01
C GLN A 111 -23.55 6.14 -0.01
N LEU A 112 -23.89 4.85 -0.03
CA LEU A 112 -22.91 3.78 -0.10
C LEU A 112 -22.19 3.82 -1.46
N HIS A 113 -22.90 4.07 -2.55
CA HIS A 113 -22.32 4.24 -3.87
C HIS A 113 -21.29 5.39 -3.93
N ALA A 114 -21.59 6.53 -3.32
CA ALA A 114 -20.63 7.65 -3.21
C ALA A 114 -19.39 7.25 -2.40
N THR A 115 -19.57 6.50 -1.30
CA THR A 115 -18.48 5.96 -0.49
C THR A 115 -17.62 4.99 -1.30
N VAL A 116 -18.22 4.07 -2.07
CA VAL A 116 -17.50 3.13 -2.95
C VAL A 116 -16.62 3.89 -3.95
N ARG A 117 -17.13 4.95 -4.57
CA ARG A 117 -16.35 5.79 -5.50
C ARG A 117 -15.16 6.45 -4.83
N LEU A 118 -15.35 7.02 -3.63
CA LEU A 118 -14.28 7.64 -2.86
C LEU A 118 -13.19 6.63 -2.49
N LEU A 119 -13.59 5.45 -2.00
CA LEU A 119 -12.66 4.39 -1.61
C LEU A 119 -11.93 3.79 -2.82
N SER A 120 -12.58 3.68 -3.98
CA SER A 120 -11.93 3.29 -5.22
C SER A 120 -10.83 4.26 -5.63
N ALA A 121 -11.09 5.56 -5.63
CA ALA A 121 -10.09 6.58 -5.93
C ALA A 121 -8.94 6.59 -4.90
N THR A 122 -9.24 6.34 -3.63
CA THR A 122 -8.24 6.20 -2.56
C THR A 122 -7.36 4.98 -2.79
N ALA A 123 -7.95 3.84 -3.14
CA ALA A 123 -7.23 2.61 -3.45
C ALA A 123 -6.27 2.78 -4.63
N GLU A 124 -6.68 3.45 -5.68
CA GLU A 124 -5.82 3.75 -6.83
C GLU A 124 -4.60 4.58 -6.44
N ARG A 125 -4.79 5.58 -5.57
CA ARG A 125 -3.68 6.38 -5.03
C ARG A 125 -2.74 5.55 -4.16
N MET A 126 -3.28 4.67 -3.30
CA MET A 126 -2.47 3.77 -2.47
C MET A 126 -1.62 2.84 -3.33
N VAL A 127 -2.21 2.22 -4.36
CA VAL A 127 -1.46 1.38 -5.30
C VAL A 127 -0.40 2.19 -6.05
N ALA A 128 -0.72 3.40 -6.51
CA ALA A 128 0.23 4.25 -7.22
C ALA A 128 1.41 4.70 -6.33
N ASN A 129 1.16 4.94 -5.05
CA ASN A 129 2.18 5.36 -4.08
C ASN A 129 2.90 4.17 -3.42
N SER A 130 2.40 2.93 -3.58
CA SER A 130 3.03 1.75 -2.99
C SER A 130 4.50 1.65 -3.40
N ILE A 131 5.38 1.38 -2.44
CA ILE A 131 6.80 1.18 -2.70
C ILE A 131 7.04 0.09 -3.76
N TRP A 132 6.21 -0.96 -3.75
CA TRP A 132 6.26 -2.04 -4.72
C TRP A 132 5.92 -1.59 -6.15
N THR A 133 4.94 -0.69 -6.28
CA THR A 133 4.59 -0.12 -7.60
C THR A 133 5.68 0.81 -8.10
N VAL A 134 6.20 1.68 -7.23
CA VAL A 134 7.20 2.69 -7.60
C VAL A 134 8.51 2.04 -8.04
N THR A 135 8.89 0.93 -7.43
CA THR A 135 10.16 0.23 -7.70
C THR A 135 10.02 -0.98 -8.63
N ARG A 136 8.84 -1.20 -9.21
CA ARG A 136 8.61 -2.34 -10.12
C ARG A 136 9.52 -2.26 -11.34
N GLY A 137 10.12 -3.40 -11.71
CA GLY A 137 10.99 -3.50 -12.89
C GLY A 137 12.41 -2.99 -12.66
N THR A 138 12.80 -2.76 -11.41
CA THR A 138 14.17 -2.41 -11.03
C THR A 138 15.02 -3.68 -10.75
N SER A 139 16.29 -3.48 -10.39
CA SER A 139 17.20 -4.59 -10.12
C SER A 139 16.84 -5.41 -8.90
N SER A 140 17.35 -6.65 -8.83
CA SER A 140 17.18 -7.55 -7.67
C SER A 140 17.70 -6.93 -6.36
N ARG A 141 18.77 -6.13 -6.42
CA ARG A 141 19.33 -5.43 -5.27
C ARG A 141 18.34 -4.40 -4.71
N ILE A 142 17.65 -3.66 -5.58
CA ILE A 142 16.58 -2.74 -5.16
C ILE A 142 15.40 -3.51 -4.60
N SER A 143 15.03 -4.63 -5.20
CA SER A 143 13.94 -5.48 -4.68
C SER A 143 14.20 -5.97 -3.26
N ARG A 144 15.41 -6.48 -2.98
CA ARG A 144 15.82 -6.88 -1.61
C ARG A 144 15.80 -5.69 -0.64
N PHE A 145 16.25 -4.53 -1.08
CA PHE A 145 16.19 -3.33 -0.26
C PHE A 145 14.75 -2.95 0.12
N VAL A 146 13.82 -3.01 -0.83
CA VAL A 146 12.39 -2.77 -0.60
C VAL A 146 11.82 -3.80 0.38
N GLU A 147 12.13 -5.08 0.21
CA GLU A 147 11.76 -6.13 1.16
C GLU A 147 12.27 -5.81 2.58
N GLY A 148 13.51 -5.32 2.70
CA GLY A 148 14.08 -4.87 3.97
C GLY A 148 13.32 -3.68 4.57
N LEU A 149 12.90 -2.70 3.76
CA LEU A 149 12.13 -1.53 4.23
C LEU A 149 10.71 -1.88 4.68
N VAL A 150 10.10 -2.91 4.10
CA VAL A 150 8.76 -3.38 4.45
C VAL A 150 8.78 -4.43 5.56
N ASN A 151 9.94 -4.99 5.91
CA ASN A 151 10.07 -6.10 6.85
C ASN A 151 9.41 -5.82 8.21
N ARG A 152 8.86 -6.88 8.82
CA ARG A 152 8.24 -6.84 10.17
C ARG A 152 9.19 -6.40 11.28
N GLY A 153 10.49 -6.58 11.12
CA GLY A 153 11.51 -6.12 12.06
C GLY A 153 11.78 -4.62 12.04
N GLN A 154 11.15 -3.86 11.14
CA GLN A 154 11.28 -2.40 11.09
C GLN A 154 10.31 -1.74 12.08
N ASP A 155 10.81 -0.82 12.89
CA ASP A 155 9.98 0.02 13.77
C ASP A 155 8.96 0.84 12.97
N ARG A 156 9.37 1.29 11.78
CA ARG A 156 8.54 2.07 10.86
C ARG A 156 8.70 1.54 9.42
N PRO A 157 7.93 0.52 9.04
CA PRO A 157 7.99 -0.02 7.70
C PRO A 157 7.51 1.02 6.66
N VAL A 158 8.09 0.98 5.48
CA VAL A 158 7.74 1.89 4.38
C VAL A 158 6.84 1.17 3.40
N PHE A 159 5.53 1.26 3.57
CA PHE A 159 4.57 0.68 2.64
C PHE A 159 4.29 1.58 1.43
N GLU A 160 4.36 2.90 1.61
CA GLU A 160 4.11 3.89 0.57
C GLU A 160 5.21 4.93 0.48
N MET A 161 5.42 5.41 -0.72
CA MET A 161 6.29 6.54 -1.01
C MET A 161 5.51 7.85 -0.86
N LEU A 162 6.17 8.87 -0.31
CA LEU A 162 5.64 10.23 -0.35
C LEU A 162 5.51 10.69 -1.82
N PRO A 163 4.53 11.54 -2.14
CA PRO A 163 4.35 12.04 -3.51
C PRO A 163 5.62 12.62 -4.15
N PRO A 164 6.46 13.42 -3.46
CA PRO A 164 7.73 13.90 -4.02
C PRO A 164 8.72 12.76 -4.32
N GLN A 165 8.76 11.71 -3.50
CA GLN A 165 9.63 10.54 -3.73
C GLN A 165 9.18 9.77 -4.96
N ARG A 166 7.87 9.47 -5.07
CA ARG A 166 7.31 8.79 -6.23
C ARG A 166 7.58 9.55 -7.52
N ILE A 167 7.28 10.86 -7.53
CA ILE A 167 7.50 11.73 -8.69
C ILE A 167 8.97 11.69 -9.10
N THR A 168 9.89 11.83 -8.15
CA THR A 168 11.33 11.83 -8.45
C THR A 168 11.82 10.48 -8.96
N LEU A 169 11.46 9.40 -8.29
CA LEU A 169 11.96 8.06 -8.62
C LEU A 169 11.38 7.51 -9.91
N ARG A 170 10.09 7.70 -10.14
CA ARG A 170 9.36 7.09 -11.25
C ARG A 170 9.01 8.08 -12.34
N ASP A 171 8.27 9.13 -12.01
CA ASP A 171 7.65 10.02 -13.01
C ASP A 171 8.72 10.88 -13.71
N GLN A 172 9.75 11.34 -12.95
CA GLN A 172 10.91 12.05 -13.49
C GLN A 172 12.07 11.11 -13.89
N GLY A 173 11.89 9.80 -13.71
CA GLY A 173 12.77 8.78 -14.23
C GLY A 173 14.14 8.70 -13.55
N LEU A 174 14.27 9.01 -12.26
CA LEU A 174 15.56 8.89 -11.57
C LEU A 174 16.08 7.44 -11.55
N LEU A 175 15.19 6.45 -11.41
CA LEU A 175 15.58 5.04 -11.40
C LEU A 175 16.05 4.53 -12.77
N PRO A 176 15.36 4.83 -13.90
CA PRO A 176 15.81 4.36 -15.21
C PRO A 176 16.88 5.23 -15.87
N THR A 177 17.18 6.42 -15.31
CA THR A 177 18.08 7.36 -15.99
C THR A 177 19.55 6.99 -15.91
N GLY A 178 20.27 7.11 -17.03
CA GLY A 178 21.73 7.11 -17.12
C GLY A 178 22.36 8.50 -17.02
N ALA A 179 21.63 9.52 -16.59
CA ALA A 179 22.11 10.89 -16.53
C ALA A 179 23.39 11.04 -15.67
N ARG A 180 24.38 11.77 -16.18
CA ARG A 180 25.66 12.01 -15.48
C ARG A 180 25.51 12.86 -14.22
N ALA A 181 24.59 13.82 -14.24
CA ALA A 181 24.29 14.68 -13.11
C ALA A 181 22.78 14.86 -12.97
N VAL A 182 22.29 14.80 -11.73
CA VAL A 182 20.89 15.04 -11.38
C VAL A 182 20.86 15.98 -10.18
N VAL A 183 20.09 17.05 -10.28
CA VAL A 183 19.84 17.99 -9.18
C VAL A 183 18.43 17.73 -8.64
N LEU A 184 18.33 17.47 -7.34
CA LEU A 184 17.06 17.22 -6.65
C LEU A 184 16.78 18.37 -5.68
N SER A 185 15.77 19.18 -6.00
CA SER A 185 15.24 20.20 -5.10
C SER A 185 13.95 19.71 -4.46
N LEU A 186 14.02 19.37 -3.17
CA LEU A 186 12.91 18.81 -2.42
C LEU A 186 12.79 19.51 -1.04
N PRO A 187 11.57 19.68 -0.51
CA PRO A 187 11.37 20.22 0.83
C PRO A 187 12.12 19.44 1.92
N THR A 188 12.34 20.06 3.07
CA THR A 188 12.79 19.34 4.26
C THR A 188 11.80 18.26 4.63
N SER A 189 12.25 17.17 5.20
CA SER A 189 11.42 16.01 5.61
C SER A 189 10.73 15.25 4.47
N SER A 190 11.01 15.54 3.20
CA SER A 190 10.50 14.79 2.03
C SER A 190 11.18 13.43 1.81
N GLY A 191 12.08 13.02 2.70
CA GLY A 191 12.76 11.73 2.62
C GLY A 191 13.87 11.67 1.56
N LYS A 192 14.60 12.77 1.33
CA LYS A 192 15.75 12.85 0.41
C LYS A 192 16.75 11.70 0.58
N THR A 193 17.02 11.29 1.83
CA THR A 193 17.94 10.18 2.13
C THR A 193 17.48 8.87 1.49
N LEU A 194 16.17 8.56 1.51
CA LEU A 194 15.64 7.35 0.88
C LEU A 194 15.83 7.40 -0.64
N ILE A 195 15.61 8.56 -1.28
CA ILE A 195 15.87 8.74 -2.72
C ILE A 195 17.36 8.52 -3.03
N ALA A 196 18.25 9.07 -2.20
CA ALA A 196 19.70 8.86 -2.35
C ALA A 196 20.08 7.37 -2.20
N GLN A 197 19.45 6.64 -1.28
CA GLN A 197 19.68 5.19 -1.12
C GLN A 197 19.33 4.43 -2.39
N PHE A 198 18.17 4.71 -3.02
CA PHE A 198 17.80 4.11 -4.30
C PHE A 198 18.82 4.42 -5.40
N ARG A 199 19.30 5.66 -5.47
CA ARG A 199 20.31 6.05 -6.47
C ARG A 199 21.66 5.37 -6.23
N ILE A 200 22.07 5.22 -4.97
CA ILE A 200 23.28 4.46 -4.61
C ILE A 200 23.15 3.00 -5.09
N LEU A 201 22.04 2.33 -4.79
CA LEU A 201 21.83 0.94 -5.18
C LEU A 201 21.80 0.77 -6.70
N GLN A 202 21.22 1.72 -7.42
CA GLN A 202 21.24 1.74 -8.88
C GLN A 202 22.67 1.90 -9.41
N ALA A 203 23.45 2.82 -8.87
CA ALA A 203 24.83 3.04 -9.29
C ALA A 203 25.72 1.81 -8.97
N LEU A 204 25.54 1.18 -7.82
CA LEU A 204 26.24 -0.06 -7.48
C LEU A 204 25.97 -1.19 -8.46
N ASN A 205 24.77 -1.26 -9.06
CA ASN A 205 24.49 -2.23 -10.12
C ASN A 205 25.27 -1.95 -11.40
N GLN A 206 25.56 -0.68 -11.72
CA GLN A 206 26.34 -0.30 -12.88
C GLN A 206 27.84 -0.58 -12.71
N PHE A 207 28.34 -0.43 -11.48
CA PHE A 207 29.76 -0.56 -11.18
C PHE A 207 30.19 -1.93 -10.63
N ASP A 208 29.28 -2.86 -10.44
CA ASP A 208 29.59 -4.16 -9.84
C ASP A 208 30.65 -4.93 -10.66
N ALA A 209 30.63 -4.77 -11.99
CA ALA A 209 31.63 -5.37 -12.89
C ALA A 209 32.99 -4.65 -12.88
N ASP A 210 33.00 -3.34 -12.61
CA ASP A 210 34.17 -2.46 -12.75
C ASP A 210 34.85 -2.13 -11.42
N ARG A 211 34.41 -2.73 -10.29
CA ARG A 211 34.91 -2.44 -8.92
C ARG A 211 34.89 -0.95 -8.56
N GLY A 212 33.89 -0.22 -9.06
CA GLY A 212 33.70 1.18 -8.75
C GLY A 212 33.33 1.44 -7.26
N TRP A 213 33.43 2.68 -6.85
CA TRP A 213 33.03 3.13 -5.52
C TRP A 213 32.07 4.31 -5.63
N ILE A 214 31.24 4.51 -4.58
CA ILE A 214 30.29 5.62 -4.49
C ILE A 214 30.61 6.44 -3.24
N ALA A 215 30.77 7.75 -3.42
CA ALA A 215 30.95 8.68 -2.32
C ALA A 215 29.64 9.39 -1.97
N TYR A 216 29.26 9.36 -0.70
CA TYR A 216 28.19 10.20 -0.16
C TYR A 216 28.81 11.36 0.60
N VAL A 217 28.64 12.58 0.08
CA VAL A 217 29.19 13.80 0.70
C VAL A 217 28.10 14.52 1.50
N ALA A 218 28.40 14.89 2.72
CA ALA A 218 27.50 15.63 3.61
C ALA A 218 28.23 16.84 4.23
N PRO A 219 27.50 17.93 4.51
CA PRO A 219 28.12 19.22 4.90
C PRO A 219 28.72 19.23 6.33
N THR A 220 28.30 18.30 7.19
CA THR A 220 28.78 18.27 8.58
C THR A 220 29.17 16.86 9.05
N ARG A 221 30.09 16.73 9.97
CA ARG A 221 30.49 15.45 10.59
C ARG A 221 29.33 14.74 11.26
N ALA A 222 28.44 15.48 11.94
CA ALA A 222 27.27 14.92 12.60
C ALA A 222 26.34 14.24 11.58
N LEU A 223 26.10 14.89 10.44
CA LEU A 223 25.28 14.34 9.37
C LEU A 223 25.94 13.14 8.68
N VAL A 224 27.29 13.16 8.50
CA VAL A 224 28.03 12.00 7.99
C VAL A 224 27.84 10.79 8.89
N ASN A 225 28.00 10.95 10.22
CA ASN A 225 27.82 9.87 11.17
C ASN A 225 26.39 9.32 11.16
N GLN A 226 25.38 10.20 11.13
CA GLN A 226 23.96 9.82 11.07
C GLN A 226 23.65 9.03 9.79
N ILE A 227 24.12 9.51 8.64
CA ILE A 227 23.89 8.86 7.35
C ILE A 227 24.63 7.52 7.28
N CYS A 228 25.88 7.47 7.76
CA CYS A 228 26.67 6.25 7.79
C CYS A 228 25.98 5.15 8.64
N ALA A 229 25.51 5.50 9.83
CA ALA A 229 24.76 4.57 10.68
C ALA A 229 23.49 4.08 9.99
N ARG A 230 22.76 4.98 9.33
CA ARG A 230 21.53 4.65 8.58
C ARG A 230 21.83 3.74 7.39
N LEU A 231 22.81 4.07 6.55
CA LEU A 231 23.18 3.25 5.39
C LEU A 231 23.63 1.85 5.81
N ARG A 232 24.44 1.74 6.87
CA ARG A 232 24.87 0.43 7.40
C ARG A 232 23.68 -0.42 7.83
N ARG A 233 22.73 0.17 8.56
CA ARG A 233 21.52 -0.55 8.99
C ARG A 233 20.64 -0.95 7.81
N ASP A 234 20.35 0.00 6.92
CA ASP A 234 19.38 -0.18 5.84
C ASP A 234 19.94 -1.06 4.71
N PHE A 235 21.28 -1.14 4.54
CA PHE A 235 21.94 -1.98 3.53
C PHE A 235 22.48 -3.31 4.10
N ALA A 236 22.42 -3.54 5.40
CA ALA A 236 22.90 -4.77 6.01
C ALA A 236 22.27 -6.07 5.42
N PRO A 237 21.00 -6.07 4.96
CA PRO A 237 20.38 -7.25 4.35
C PRO A 237 20.77 -7.52 2.90
N LEU A 238 21.54 -6.63 2.25
CA LEU A 238 21.92 -6.71 0.83
C LEU A 238 23.21 -7.48 0.60
#